data_a6ab5b1c77268b5f51847006bdff42a7
#
_entry.id   a6ab5b1c77268b5f51847006bdff42a7
#
_cell.length_a   1.000
_cell.length_b   1.000
_cell.length_c   1.000
_cell.angle_alpha   90.00
_cell.angle_beta   90.00
_cell.angle_gamma   90.00
#
_symmetry.space_group_name_H-M   'P 1'
#
loop_
_entity.id
_entity.type
_entity.pdbx_description
1 polymer ?
#
loop_
_entity_poly.entity_id
_entity_poly.type
_entity_poly.pdbx_seq_one_letter_code
_entity_poly.pdbx_strand_id
1 'polypeptide(L)'
;MFADIIGDLGKWTEADGRGTMLGGCGYLLPDGSMRGSPISWVLKERMAYLEKQEQDGYPRLAPDFIVELMSVFDDPAYLRRKMDQWIANGVQLAWLIESDPQRVTIYRAGKAAEVLENPTVVRGDGPVAGFELVMARIWG
;
A
#
# COMPACT_ATOMS: atom_id res chain seq x y z
N MET A 1 12.53 2.13 -8.71
CA MET A 1 11.21 2.56 -8.19
C MET A 1 10.86 1.90 -6.86
N PHE A 2 10.81 0.60 -6.83
CA PHE A 2 10.44 -0.16 -5.62
C PHE A 2 11.34 0.16 -4.43
N ALA A 3 12.65 0.09 -4.59
CA ALA A 3 13.60 0.30 -3.51
C ALA A 3 13.53 1.72 -2.92
N ASP A 4 13.28 2.72 -3.75
CA ASP A 4 13.16 4.11 -3.28
C ASP A 4 11.90 4.31 -2.44
N ILE A 5 10.79 3.71 -2.85
CA ILE A 5 9.53 3.79 -2.09
C ILE A 5 9.67 3.10 -0.75
N ILE A 6 10.23 1.89 -0.72
CA ILE A 6 10.49 1.15 0.53
C ILE A 6 11.41 1.97 1.44
N GLY A 7 12.47 2.56 0.90
CA GLY A 7 13.39 3.37 1.67
C GLY A 7 12.71 4.58 2.30
N ASP A 8 11.95 5.32 1.51
CA ASP A 8 11.28 6.54 1.97
C ASP A 8 10.17 6.23 2.98
N LEU A 9 9.33 5.26 2.70
CA LEU A 9 8.26 4.86 3.62
C LEU A 9 8.83 4.25 4.89
N GLY A 10 9.89 3.46 4.79
CA GLY A 10 10.55 2.85 5.94
C GLY A 10 11.13 3.88 6.89
N LYS A 11 11.82 4.89 6.37
CA LYS A 11 12.37 6.00 7.18
C LYS A 11 11.27 6.79 7.87
N TRP A 12 10.22 7.12 7.14
CA TRP A 12 9.08 7.83 7.70
C TRP A 12 8.40 7.00 8.78
N THR A 13 8.18 5.72 8.53
CA THR A 13 7.52 4.80 9.47
C THR A 13 8.30 4.71 10.78
N GLU A 14 9.62 4.58 10.70
CA GLU A 14 10.49 4.52 11.89
C GLU A 14 10.42 5.81 12.69
N ALA A 15 10.50 6.96 12.03
CA ALA A 15 10.42 8.26 12.70
C ALA A 15 9.03 8.55 13.28
N ASP A 16 7.96 8.15 12.59
CA ASP A 16 6.59 8.33 13.03
C ASP A 16 6.23 7.43 14.21
N GLY A 17 6.66 6.19 14.18
CA GLY A 17 6.53 5.24 15.28
C GLY A 17 5.18 4.54 15.45
N ARG A 18 4.15 4.86 14.64
CA ARG A 18 2.80 4.27 14.79
C ARG A 18 2.63 2.93 14.11
N GLY A 19 3.41 2.63 13.10
CA GLY A 19 3.19 1.48 12.24
C GLY A 19 4.41 0.64 11.98
N THR A 20 4.19 -0.44 11.23
CA THR A 20 5.22 -1.34 10.73
C THR A 20 5.09 -1.41 9.21
N MET A 21 6.19 -1.21 8.51
CA MET A 21 6.24 -1.40 7.06
C MET A 21 6.68 -2.81 6.75
N LEU A 22 6.03 -3.42 5.76
CA LEU A 22 6.31 -4.78 5.31
C LEU A 22 6.51 -4.78 3.80
N GLY A 23 7.63 -5.38 3.37
CA GLY A 23 7.91 -5.59 1.94
C GLY A 23 7.55 -7.01 1.54
N GLY A 24 6.85 -7.15 0.40
CA GLY A 24 6.55 -8.46 -0.18
C GLY A 24 5.74 -9.39 0.71
N CYS A 25 4.79 -8.89 1.45
CA CYS A 25 3.98 -9.67 2.37
C CYS A 25 2.65 -10.12 1.74
N GLY A 26 2.25 -11.36 2.01
CA GLY A 26 0.93 -11.87 1.69
C GLY A 26 -0.01 -11.78 2.89
N TYR A 27 -1.31 -11.63 2.61
CA TYR A 27 -2.35 -11.52 3.62
C TYR A 27 -3.52 -12.42 3.29
N LEU A 28 -4.09 -13.03 4.33
CA LEU A 28 -5.39 -13.70 4.21
C LEU A 28 -6.46 -12.68 4.57
N LEU A 29 -7.23 -12.28 3.58
CA LEU A 29 -8.21 -11.20 3.71
C LEU A 29 -9.55 -11.69 4.28
N PRO A 30 -10.38 -10.78 4.81
CA PRO A 30 -11.69 -11.14 5.38
C PRO A 30 -12.60 -11.93 4.45
N ASP A 31 -12.51 -11.75 3.14
CA ASP A 31 -13.31 -12.51 2.16
C ASP A 31 -12.77 -13.93 1.90
N GLY A 32 -11.70 -14.32 2.57
CA GLY A 32 -11.05 -15.63 2.39
C GLY A 32 -10.00 -15.68 1.29
N SER A 33 -9.83 -14.59 0.54
CA SER A 33 -8.81 -14.55 -0.52
C SER A 33 -7.43 -14.30 0.05
N MET A 34 -6.42 -14.78 -0.69
CA MET A 34 -5.01 -14.49 -0.42
C MET A 34 -4.54 -13.42 -1.39
N ARG A 35 -3.93 -12.36 -0.89
CA ARG A 35 -3.35 -11.32 -1.73
C ARG A 35 -2.00 -10.88 -1.19
N GLY A 36 -1.04 -10.72 -2.10
CA GLY A 36 0.26 -10.16 -1.79
C GLY A 36 0.33 -8.70 -2.19
N SER A 37 1.11 -7.93 -1.45
CA SER A 37 1.46 -6.56 -1.81
C SER A 37 2.98 -6.41 -1.77
N PRO A 38 3.60 -5.70 -2.73
CA PRO A 38 5.03 -5.42 -2.65
C PRO A 38 5.37 -4.52 -1.46
N ILE A 39 4.46 -3.62 -1.07
CA ILE A 39 4.66 -2.68 0.03
C ILE A 39 3.36 -2.55 0.80
N SER A 40 3.44 -2.75 2.12
CA SER A 40 2.28 -2.58 3.01
C SER A 40 2.69 -1.96 4.33
N TRP A 41 1.73 -1.38 5.02
CA TRP A 41 1.92 -0.73 6.31
C TRP A 41 0.75 -1.08 7.22
N VAL A 42 1.07 -1.47 8.45
CA VAL A 42 0.09 -1.93 9.43
C VAL A 42 0.38 -1.23 10.77
N LEU A 43 -0.65 -0.76 11.46
CA LEU A 43 -0.51 -0.22 12.80
C LEU A 43 0.15 -1.24 13.73
N LYS A 44 1.09 -0.79 14.55
CA LYS A 44 1.84 -1.67 15.47
C LYS A 44 0.93 -2.46 16.39
N GLU A 45 -0.11 -1.85 16.91
CA GLU A 45 -1.06 -2.52 17.81
C GLU A 45 -1.81 -3.66 17.12
N ARG A 46 -2.10 -3.53 15.82
CA ARG A 46 -2.72 -4.60 15.05
C ARG A 46 -1.74 -5.75 14.79
N MET A 47 -0.49 -5.41 14.50
CA MET A 47 0.57 -6.43 14.37
C MET A 47 0.83 -7.16 15.69
N ALA A 48 0.88 -6.42 16.80
CA ALA A 48 1.07 -7.02 18.12
C ALA A 48 -0.08 -7.97 18.50
N TYR A 49 -1.31 -7.62 18.13
CA TYR A 49 -2.47 -8.49 18.32
C TYR A 49 -2.31 -9.80 17.56
N LEU A 50 -1.84 -9.73 16.31
CA LEU A 50 -1.61 -10.91 15.48
C LEU A 50 -0.49 -11.80 16.04
N GLU A 51 0.59 -11.21 16.54
CA GLU A 51 1.72 -11.94 17.11
C GLU A 51 1.32 -12.73 18.35
N LYS A 52 0.30 -12.27 19.09
CA LYS A 52 -0.27 -12.98 20.23
C LYS A 52 -1.19 -14.14 19.84
N GLN A 53 -1.65 -14.16 18.59
CA GLN A 53 -2.41 -15.28 18.05
C GLN A 53 -1.43 -16.27 17.47
N GLU A 54 -1.56 -17.55 17.79
CA GLU A 54 -0.80 -18.57 17.10
C GLU A 54 -1.27 -18.61 15.65
N GLN A 55 -0.37 -18.24 14.74
CA GLN A 55 -0.70 -18.18 13.33
C GLN A 55 0.22 -19.07 12.54
N ASP A 56 -0.38 -20.01 11.83
CA ASP A 56 0.29 -20.78 10.81
C ASP A 56 0.10 -20.04 9.48
N GLY A 57 1.21 -19.61 8.86
CA GLY A 57 1.18 -19.01 7.54
C GLY A 57 0.99 -17.50 7.55
N TYR A 58 0.13 -17.02 6.64
CA TYR A 58 -0.01 -15.59 6.37
C TYR A 58 -0.89 -14.87 7.40
N PRO A 59 -0.58 -13.57 7.70
CA PRO A 59 -1.41 -12.78 8.60
C PRO A 59 -2.86 -12.70 8.12
N ARG A 60 -3.79 -12.86 9.05
CA ARG A 60 -5.24 -12.78 8.78
C ARG A 60 -5.74 -11.38 9.08
N LEU A 61 -5.39 -10.46 8.22
CA LEU A 61 -5.86 -9.07 8.29
C LEU A 61 -5.72 -8.39 6.94
N ALA A 62 -6.44 -7.28 6.78
CA ALA A 62 -6.15 -6.33 5.72
C ALA A 62 -5.18 -5.29 6.26
N PRO A 63 -4.08 -4.96 5.56
CA PRO A 63 -3.20 -3.88 5.99
C PRO A 63 -3.93 -2.54 5.97
N ASP A 64 -3.38 -1.55 6.67
CA ASP A 64 -3.98 -0.21 6.71
C ASP A 64 -3.67 0.59 5.45
N PHE A 65 -2.49 0.39 4.88
CA PHE A 65 -2.03 1.07 3.68
C PHE A 65 -1.23 0.11 2.81
N ILE A 66 -1.45 0.16 1.51
CA ILE A 66 -0.66 -0.62 0.55
C ILE A 66 -0.23 0.24 -0.63
N VAL A 67 0.89 -0.14 -1.24
CA VAL A 67 1.35 0.42 -2.53
C VAL A 67 1.53 -0.73 -3.50
N GLU A 68 0.89 -0.61 -4.65
CA GLU A 68 1.06 -1.51 -5.79
C GLU A 68 1.79 -0.77 -6.91
N LEU A 69 2.63 -1.49 -7.63
CA LEU A 69 3.41 -0.94 -8.74
C LEU A 69 2.95 -1.61 -10.03
N MET A 70 2.69 -0.81 -11.06
CA MET A 70 2.31 -1.32 -12.38
C MET A 70 3.43 -1.08 -13.38
N SER A 71 3.87 -2.15 -14.04
CA SER A 71 4.80 -2.09 -15.15
C SER A 71 4.04 -2.21 -16.48
N VAL A 72 4.77 -2.02 -17.58
CA VAL A 72 4.21 -2.19 -18.93
C VAL A 72 3.78 -3.63 -19.21
N PHE A 73 4.26 -4.59 -18.43
CA PHE A 73 3.94 -6.01 -18.58
C PHE A 73 2.70 -6.43 -17.80
N ASP A 74 2.19 -5.57 -16.92
CA ASP A 74 1.02 -5.89 -16.11
C ASP A 74 -0.27 -5.59 -16.87
N ASP A 75 -1.32 -6.34 -16.54
CA ASP A 75 -2.67 -6.07 -17.02
C ASP A 75 -3.30 -4.96 -16.16
N PRO A 76 -3.55 -3.76 -16.71
CA PRO A 76 -4.12 -2.67 -15.93
C PRO A 76 -5.49 -3.00 -15.33
N ALA A 77 -6.34 -3.71 -16.05
CA ALA A 77 -7.68 -4.06 -15.55
C ALA A 77 -7.58 -5.00 -14.35
N TYR A 78 -6.67 -5.96 -14.38
CA TYR A 78 -6.43 -6.87 -13.26
C TYR A 78 -5.96 -6.10 -12.02
N LEU A 79 -4.98 -5.22 -12.17
CA LEU A 79 -4.46 -4.44 -11.03
C LEU A 79 -5.50 -3.50 -10.45
N ARG A 80 -6.33 -2.86 -11.28
CA ARG A 80 -7.42 -2.01 -10.79
C ARG A 80 -8.44 -2.80 -9.99
N ARG A 81 -8.81 -4.00 -10.46
CA ARG A 81 -9.70 -4.89 -9.69
C ARG A 81 -9.06 -5.30 -8.37
N LYS A 82 -7.76 -5.58 -8.37
CA LYS A 82 -7.02 -5.91 -7.15
C LYS A 82 -7.05 -4.76 -6.15
N MET A 83 -6.90 -3.51 -6.61
CA MET A 83 -7.00 -2.33 -5.75
C MET A 83 -8.38 -2.22 -5.13
N ASP A 84 -9.44 -2.39 -5.91
CA ASP A 84 -10.81 -2.38 -5.41
C ASP A 84 -11.03 -3.49 -4.38
N GLN A 85 -10.45 -4.66 -4.59
CA GLN A 85 -10.52 -5.77 -3.66
C GLN A 85 -9.83 -5.45 -2.32
N TRP A 86 -8.66 -4.82 -2.36
CA TRP A 86 -7.99 -4.36 -1.14
C TRP A 86 -8.91 -3.46 -0.32
N ILE A 87 -9.51 -2.48 -0.95
CA ILE A 87 -10.42 -1.52 -0.27
C ILE A 87 -11.67 -2.24 0.25
N ALA A 88 -12.27 -3.13 -0.53
CA ALA A 88 -13.44 -3.90 -0.11
C ALA A 88 -13.17 -4.77 1.12
N ASN A 89 -11.93 -5.16 1.34
CA ASN A 89 -11.52 -5.99 2.46
C ASN A 89 -11.00 -5.21 3.67
N GLY A 90 -11.08 -3.86 3.65
CA GLY A 90 -10.78 -3.04 4.81
C GLY A 90 -9.49 -2.23 4.75
N VAL A 91 -8.75 -2.28 3.66
CA VAL A 91 -7.62 -1.37 3.46
C VAL A 91 -8.16 0.05 3.36
N GLN A 92 -7.61 0.97 4.16
CA GLN A 92 -8.12 2.34 4.22
C GLN A 92 -7.57 3.22 3.09
N LEU A 93 -6.34 2.96 2.68
CA LEU A 93 -5.65 3.74 1.65
C LEU A 93 -4.77 2.82 0.82
N ALA A 94 -4.86 2.96 -0.50
CA ALA A 94 -4.06 2.18 -1.43
C ALA A 94 -3.61 3.06 -2.60
N TRP A 95 -2.33 2.97 -2.94
CA TRP A 95 -1.75 3.71 -4.07
C TRP A 95 -1.36 2.72 -5.17
N LEU A 96 -1.76 3.03 -6.40
CA LEU A 96 -1.30 2.34 -7.59
C LEU A 96 -0.37 3.29 -8.35
N ILE A 97 0.91 2.93 -8.42
CA ILE A 97 1.93 3.77 -9.08
C ILE A 97 2.28 3.15 -10.43
N GLU A 98 2.06 3.91 -11.49
CA GLU A 98 2.39 3.53 -12.87
C GLU A 98 3.61 4.32 -13.32
N SER A 99 4.55 3.67 -14.00
CA SER A 99 5.75 4.32 -14.51
C SER A 99 5.58 4.87 -15.92
N ASP A 100 4.67 4.31 -16.71
CA ASP A 100 4.40 4.73 -18.09
C ASP A 100 2.92 4.50 -18.42
N PRO A 101 2.10 5.55 -18.46
CA PRO A 101 2.44 6.95 -18.14
C PRO A 101 2.74 7.15 -16.65
N GLN A 102 3.51 8.18 -16.32
CA GLN A 102 3.79 8.54 -14.93
C GLN A 102 2.50 9.01 -14.24
N ARG A 103 1.93 8.14 -13.42
CA ARG A 103 0.60 8.36 -12.83
C ARG A 103 0.50 7.67 -11.48
N VAL A 104 -0.20 8.29 -10.55
CA VAL A 104 -0.56 7.65 -9.26
C VAL A 104 -2.06 7.70 -9.10
N THR A 105 -2.67 6.54 -8.88
CA THR A 105 -4.10 6.46 -8.57
C THR A 105 -4.26 6.15 -7.09
N ILE A 106 -5.05 6.96 -6.40
CA ILE A 106 -5.28 6.86 -4.95
C ILE A 106 -6.67 6.30 -4.72
N TYR A 107 -6.72 5.18 -4.00
CA TYR A 107 -7.96 4.50 -3.61
C TYR A 107 -8.17 4.70 -2.13
N ARG A 108 -9.34 5.16 -1.74
CA ARG A 108 -9.75 5.35 -0.34
C ARG A 108 -11.09 4.69 -0.09
N ALA A 109 -11.27 4.16 1.11
CA ALA A 109 -12.54 3.58 1.50
C ALA A 109 -13.67 4.61 1.40
N GLY A 110 -14.76 4.23 0.73
CA GLY A 110 -15.96 5.07 0.60
C GLY A 110 -15.84 6.25 -0.36
N LYS A 111 -14.78 6.32 -1.16
CA LYS A 111 -14.56 7.43 -2.09
C LYS A 111 -14.18 6.91 -3.48
N ALA A 112 -14.49 7.71 -4.50
CA ALA A 112 -14.03 7.43 -5.86
C ALA A 112 -12.51 7.56 -5.93
N ALA A 113 -11.88 6.77 -6.81
CA ALA A 113 -10.45 6.84 -7.04
C ALA A 113 -10.03 8.22 -7.56
N GLU A 114 -8.92 8.71 -7.03
CA GLU A 114 -8.31 9.98 -7.44
C GLU A 114 -7.09 9.71 -8.30
N VAL A 115 -7.04 10.29 -9.49
CA VAL A 115 -5.92 10.11 -10.42
C VAL A 115 -5.04 11.35 -10.42
N LEU A 116 -3.75 11.16 -10.14
CA LEU A 116 -2.74 12.22 -10.18
C LEU A 116 -1.83 11.97 -11.39
N GLU A 117 -1.87 12.87 -12.35
CA GLU A 117 -1.02 12.79 -13.55
C GLU A 117 0.33 13.44 -13.26
N ASN A 118 1.39 12.66 -13.39
CA ASN A 118 2.79 13.10 -13.20
C ASN A 118 2.98 13.98 -11.94
N PRO A 119 2.53 13.52 -10.76
CA PRO A 119 2.65 14.34 -9.56
C PRO A 119 4.11 14.51 -9.14
N THR A 120 4.44 15.65 -8.54
CA THR A 120 5.78 15.90 -7.97
C THR A 120 5.90 15.32 -6.56
N VAL A 121 4.82 15.32 -5.81
CA VAL A 121 4.72 14.77 -4.46
C VAL A 121 3.38 14.09 -4.31
N VAL A 122 3.37 12.93 -3.65
CA VAL A 122 2.14 12.27 -3.23
C VAL A 122 2.11 12.28 -1.70
N ARG A 123 1.06 12.84 -1.13
CA ARG A 123 0.91 12.95 0.31
C ARG A 123 0.01 11.86 0.84
N GLY A 124 0.48 11.19 1.88
CA GLY A 124 -0.34 10.25 2.63
C GLY A 124 -1.45 10.94 3.39
N ASP A 125 -2.51 10.21 3.65
CA ASP A 125 -3.60 10.61 4.53
C ASP A 125 -4.08 9.40 5.33
N GLY A 126 -5.10 9.57 6.18
CA GLY A 126 -5.58 8.47 6.99
C GLY A 126 -4.48 7.81 7.81
N PRO A 127 -4.23 6.50 7.61
CA PRO A 127 -3.24 5.77 8.41
C PRO A 127 -1.81 6.30 8.24
N VAL A 128 -1.47 6.87 7.09
CA VAL A 128 -0.13 7.40 6.83
C VAL A 128 -0.13 8.91 6.64
N ALA A 129 -1.01 9.61 7.33
CA ALA A 129 -1.01 11.08 7.36
C ALA A 129 0.36 11.59 7.84
N GLY A 130 0.94 12.51 7.07
CA GLY A 130 2.29 13.04 7.31
C GLY A 130 3.36 12.44 6.42
N PHE A 131 3.11 11.29 5.78
CA PHE A 131 4.03 10.74 4.80
C PHE A 131 3.96 11.53 3.50
N GLU A 132 5.12 11.87 2.94
CA GLU A 132 5.24 12.51 1.63
C GLU A 132 6.22 11.73 0.77
N LEU A 133 5.78 11.31 -0.40
CA LEU A 133 6.64 10.63 -1.38
C LEU A 133 7.00 11.61 -2.49
N VAL A 134 8.28 11.99 -2.55
CA VAL A 134 8.81 12.85 -3.60
C VAL A 134 9.05 12.01 -4.85
N MET A 135 8.33 12.32 -5.92
CA MET A 135 8.25 11.45 -7.10
C MET A 135 9.44 11.55 -8.05
N ALA A 136 10.25 12.60 -7.96
CA ALA A 136 11.40 12.77 -8.86
C ALA A 136 12.32 11.55 -8.90
N ARG A 137 12.63 10.98 -7.73
CA ARG A 137 13.45 9.75 -7.64
C ARG A 137 12.72 8.51 -8.07
N ILE A 138 11.41 8.50 -7.89
CA ILE A 138 10.57 7.35 -8.23
C ILE A 138 10.47 7.19 -9.74
N TRP A 139 10.32 8.32 -10.45
CA TRP A 139 10.25 8.30 -11.91
C TRP A 139 11.61 7.99 -12.58
N GLY A 140 12.68 8.22 -11.89
CA GLY A 140 14.04 7.96 -12.38
C GLY A 140 14.71 9.15 -13.01
#